data_4b77e097c899bfb1a8ed30c4068b6f7c
#
_entry.id   4b77e097c899bfb1a8ed30c4068b6f7c
#
_cell.length_a   1.000
_cell.length_b   1.000
_cell.length_c   1.000
_cell.angle_alpha   90.00
_cell.angle_beta   90.00
_cell.angle_gamma   90.00
#
_symmetry.space_group_name_H-M   'P 1'
#
loop_
_entity.id
_entity.type
_entity.pdbx_description
1 polymer ?
#
loop_
_entity_poly.entity_id
_entity_poly.type
_entity_poly.pdbx_seq_one_letter_code
_entity_poly.pdbx_strand_id
1 'polypeptide(L)'
;SMSKPAKTDITDIKRDDKTGAQTITWKVATNAASYNIYRAEGRYAEYKLIDTVKADQTSYTDTKPNTSSKYKNYYKVESVNGNVNGEMSEPYSLEIAQFGDNMYVFNDADDKDAISDKVNEIFGYQHYDQFGQNRYAFAFKPGDYTDTSADAYNVGYYTQILGLGKTPYDVRIKNVKTPAALANGNVTCNFWVDVENFTIAQTSDGSDYWNDSFKWAVSQAAPARRLNVERQTLLQWTWGDKAWASGGYISDTKFHDAVG
;
A
#
# COMPACT_ATOMS: atom_id res chain seq x y z
N SER A 1 27.66 4.18 29.48
CA SER A 1 26.89 4.41 28.23
C SER A 1 25.48 3.86 28.43
N MET A 2 24.47 4.68 28.12
CA MET A 2 23.07 4.23 28.18
C MET A 2 22.85 3.20 27.07
N SER A 3 22.20 2.08 27.39
CA SER A 3 21.87 1.07 26.41
C SER A 3 20.73 1.56 25.51
N LYS A 4 20.80 1.28 24.21
CA LYS A 4 19.72 1.56 23.27
C LYS A 4 18.47 0.75 23.69
N PRO A 5 17.31 1.40 23.88
CA PRO A 5 16.11 0.67 24.23
C PRO A 5 15.61 -0.18 23.04
N ALA A 6 14.95 -1.28 23.37
CA ALA A 6 14.38 -2.17 22.36
C ALA A 6 13.21 -1.49 21.63
N LYS A 7 12.99 -1.89 20.37
CA LYS A 7 11.78 -1.57 19.62
C LYS A 7 10.56 -2.17 20.33
N THR A 8 9.46 -1.43 20.42
CA THR A 8 8.17 -1.97 20.86
C THR A 8 7.19 -2.03 19.71
N ASP A 9 6.06 -2.70 19.92
CA ASP A 9 4.95 -2.75 18.98
C ASP A 9 3.66 -2.34 19.67
N ILE A 10 2.82 -1.58 18.96
CA ILE A 10 1.45 -1.30 19.37
C ILE A 10 0.63 -2.56 19.11
N THR A 11 -0.10 -3.01 20.10
CA THR A 11 -0.85 -4.28 20.08
C THR A 11 -2.35 -4.10 20.05
N ASP A 12 -2.85 -2.93 20.43
CA ASP A 12 -4.28 -2.66 20.50
C ASP A 12 -4.56 -1.19 20.28
N ILE A 13 -5.75 -0.91 19.73
CA ILE A 13 -6.30 0.43 19.59
C ILE A 13 -7.82 0.37 19.81
N LYS A 14 -8.33 1.32 20.57
CA LYS A 14 -9.77 1.45 20.85
C LYS A 14 -10.19 2.90 20.66
N ARG A 15 -11.40 3.10 20.15
CA ARG A 15 -12.00 4.42 20.01
C ARG A 15 -13.22 4.53 20.93
N ASP A 16 -13.28 5.64 21.64
CA ASP A 16 -14.50 6.05 22.34
C ASP A 16 -15.41 6.75 21.32
N ASP A 17 -16.55 6.13 21.03
CA ASP A 17 -17.50 6.67 20.02
C ASP A 17 -18.20 7.96 20.47
N LYS A 18 -18.18 8.28 21.76
CA LYS A 18 -18.79 9.52 22.30
C LYS A 18 -17.83 10.71 22.17
N THR A 19 -16.57 10.52 22.49
CA THR A 19 -15.56 11.58 22.51
C THR A 19 -14.70 11.61 21.26
N GLY A 20 -14.60 10.49 20.54
CA GLY A 20 -13.65 10.31 19.44
C GLY A 20 -12.23 9.98 19.88
N ALA A 21 -11.94 10.02 21.18
CA ALA A 21 -10.62 9.70 21.69
C ALA A 21 -10.18 8.28 21.29
N GLN A 22 -8.90 8.14 20.97
CA GLN A 22 -8.32 6.85 20.59
C GLN A 22 -7.25 6.46 21.60
N THR A 23 -7.33 5.22 22.09
CA THR A 23 -6.38 4.67 23.08
C THR A 23 -5.57 3.58 22.43
N ILE A 24 -4.24 3.75 22.42
CA ILE A 24 -3.29 2.75 21.96
C ILE A 24 -2.63 2.06 23.15
N THR A 25 -2.31 0.79 22.99
CA THR A 25 -1.58 -0.02 23.97
C THR A 25 -0.41 -0.71 23.27
N TRP A 26 0.73 -0.77 23.93
CA TRP A 26 1.95 -1.39 23.41
C TRP A 26 2.62 -2.29 24.42
N LYS A 27 3.61 -3.05 23.96
CA LYS A 27 4.42 -3.90 24.83
C LYS A 27 5.52 -3.11 25.51
N VAL A 28 5.82 -3.45 26.75
CA VAL A 28 6.98 -2.91 27.48
C VAL A 28 8.24 -3.16 26.65
N ALA A 29 9.05 -2.13 26.46
CA ALA A 29 10.34 -2.24 25.80
C ALA A 29 11.47 -2.34 26.84
N THR A 30 12.37 -3.29 26.64
CA THR A 30 13.57 -3.43 27.47
C THR A 30 14.41 -2.17 27.37
N ASN A 31 14.93 -1.69 28.53
CA ASN A 31 15.74 -0.48 28.67
C ASN A 31 15.03 0.83 28.33
N ALA A 32 13.72 0.87 28.26
CA ALA A 32 12.99 2.12 28.08
C ALA A 32 12.87 2.88 29.41
N ALA A 33 13.11 4.18 29.40
CA ALA A 33 12.81 5.09 30.49
C ALA A 33 11.54 5.92 30.22
N SER A 34 11.22 6.10 28.94
CA SER A 34 10.01 6.78 28.47
C SER A 34 9.63 6.30 27.08
N TYR A 35 8.45 6.72 26.61
CA TYR A 35 7.98 6.48 25.26
C TYR A 35 7.49 7.78 24.63
N ASN A 36 7.94 8.04 23.41
CA ASN A 36 7.40 9.09 22.57
C ASN A 36 6.25 8.55 21.75
N ILE A 37 5.16 9.30 21.73
CA ILE A 37 3.94 8.95 20.99
C ILE A 37 3.83 9.85 19.78
N TYR A 38 3.70 9.26 18.60
CA TYR A 38 3.59 9.95 17.33
C TYR A 38 2.26 9.64 16.66
N ARG A 39 1.72 10.63 15.94
CA ARG A 39 0.51 10.49 15.12
C ARG A 39 0.72 11.06 13.72
N ALA A 40 0.15 10.39 12.73
CA ALA A 40 0.08 10.81 11.34
C ALA A 40 -1.33 10.66 10.77
N GLU A 41 -1.61 11.36 9.68
CA GLU A 41 -2.91 11.28 8.98
C GLU A 41 -3.01 10.13 7.98
N GLY A 42 -1.94 9.44 7.74
CA GLY A 42 -1.85 8.27 6.86
C GLY A 42 -0.70 7.38 7.29
N ARG A 43 -0.73 6.12 6.84
CA ARG A 43 0.28 5.12 7.18
C ARG A 43 1.70 5.59 6.83
N TYR A 44 1.85 6.28 5.71
CA TYR A 44 3.09 6.84 5.20
C TYR A 44 3.09 8.36 5.12
N ALA A 45 2.28 9.02 5.97
CA ALA A 45 2.32 10.46 6.15
C ALA A 45 3.36 10.86 7.22
N GLU A 46 3.51 12.15 7.45
CA GLU A 46 4.41 12.67 8.47
C GLU A 46 3.90 12.34 9.87
N TYR A 47 4.73 11.65 10.66
CA TYR A 47 4.47 11.35 12.07
C TYR A 47 4.99 12.48 12.94
N LYS A 48 4.10 13.10 13.69
CA LYS A 48 4.41 14.21 14.60
C LYS A 48 4.31 13.75 16.04
N LEU A 49 5.27 14.15 16.86
CA LEU A 49 5.26 13.89 18.29
C LEU A 49 4.03 14.57 18.92
N ILE A 50 3.19 13.80 19.61
CA ILE A 50 2.01 14.32 20.30
C ILE A 50 2.15 14.28 21.82
N ASP A 51 2.93 13.34 22.37
CA ASP A 51 3.20 13.27 23.80
C ASP A 51 4.40 12.37 24.12
N THR A 52 4.85 12.46 25.36
CA THR A 52 5.85 11.57 25.95
C THR A 52 5.33 11.06 27.29
N VAL A 53 5.41 9.75 27.51
CA VAL A 53 4.96 9.10 28.75
C VAL A 53 6.09 8.31 29.39
N LYS A 54 6.01 8.10 30.72
CA LYS A 54 7.00 7.33 31.47
C LYS A 54 6.93 5.85 31.13
N ALA A 55 8.03 5.12 31.37
CA ALA A 55 8.16 3.72 31.01
C ALA A 55 7.22 2.77 31.76
N ASP A 56 6.63 3.18 32.87
CA ASP A 56 5.60 2.43 33.59
C ASP A 56 4.22 2.48 32.92
N GLN A 57 4.05 3.36 31.92
CA GLN A 57 2.84 3.47 31.11
C GLN A 57 3.03 2.75 29.78
N THR A 58 2.12 1.85 29.46
CA THR A 58 2.08 1.10 28.19
C THR A 58 0.79 1.31 27.42
N SER A 59 0.06 2.36 27.76
CA SER A 59 -1.10 2.83 27.00
C SER A 59 -1.15 4.36 27.00
N TYR A 60 -1.78 4.90 25.99
CA TYR A 60 -1.95 6.34 25.82
C TYR A 60 -3.31 6.65 25.18
N THR A 61 -4.02 7.61 25.72
CA THR A 61 -5.27 8.09 25.14
C THR A 61 -5.04 9.42 24.44
N ASP A 62 -5.17 9.42 23.14
CA ASP A 62 -5.18 10.63 22.32
C ASP A 62 -6.58 11.25 22.39
N THR A 63 -6.70 12.35 23.13
CA THR A 63 -7.96 13.09 23.30
C THR A 63 -8.20 14.11 22.20
N LYS A 64 -7.22 14.33 21.31
CA LYS A 64 -7.27 15.29 20.20
C LYS A 64 -6.87 14.66 18.88
N PRO A 65 -7.50 13.51 18.48
CA PRO A 65 -7.19 12.90 17.20
C PRO A 65 -7.67 13.78 16.05
N ASN A 66 -7.24 13.45 14.83
CA ASN A 66 -7.82 14.04 13.64
C ASN A 66 -9.30 13.68 13.56
N THR A 67 -10.15 14.67 13.40
CA THR A 67 -11.62 14.52 13.39
C THR A 67 -12.23 14.47 11.99
N SER A 68 -11.45 14.74 10.93
CA SER A 68 -11.94 14.65 9.54
C SER A 68 -12.36 13.22 9.18
N SER A 69 -11.70 12.24 9.78
CA SER A 69 -12.07 10.83 9.70
C SER A 69 -11.43 10.06 10.86
N LYS A 70 -12.19 9.16 11.49
CA LYS A 70 -11.63 8.25 12.51
C LYS A 70 -10.50 7.38 11.97
N TYR A 71 -10.42 7.19 10.65
CA TYR A 71 -9.41 6.37 9.97
C TYR A 71 -8.19 7.17 9.50
N LYS A 72 -8.11 8.47 9.78
CA LYS A 72 -6.93 9.31 9.51
C LYS A 72 -6.09 9.53 10.77
N ASN A 73 -5.94 8.49 11.59
CA ASN A 73 -5.09 8.51 12.79
C ASN A 73 -4.25 7.24 12.84
N TYR A 74 -2.99 7.39 12.47
CA TYR A 74 -1.98 6.34 12.53
C TYR A 74 -0.98 6.69 13.62
N TYR A 75 -0.62 5.72 14.45
CA TYR A 75 0.24 5.91 15.60
C TYR A 75 1.52 5.10 15.50
N LYS A 76 2.60 5.67 16.00
CA LYS A 76 3.87 4.99 16.27
C LYS A 76 4.32 5.31 17.68
N VAL A 77 5.05 4.38 18.29
CA VAL A 77 5.67 4.53 19.60
C VAL A 77 7.17 4.33 19.46
N GLU A 78 7.94 5.21 20.08
CA GLU A 78 9.40 5.15 20.12
C GLU A 78 9.86 5.05 21.58
N SER A 79 10.60 4.00 21.90
CA SER A 79 11.21 3.84 23.22
C SER A 79 12.41 4.77 23.37
N VAL A 80 12.58 5.40 24.52
CA VAL A 80 13.66 6.35 24.80
C VAL A 80 14.34 6.00 26.11
N ASN A 81 15.66 6.09 26.15
CA ASN A 81 16.47 5.99 27.37
C ASN A 81 17.47 7.16 27.41
N GLY A 82 17.13 8.20 28.16
CA GLY A 82 17.91 9.43 28.18
C GLY A 82 17.95 10.09 26.81
N ASN A 83 19.14 10.23 26.23
CA ASN A 83 19.36 10.79 24.90
C ASN A 83 19.40 9.72 23.78
N VAL A 84 19.14 8.48 24.12
CA VAL A 84 19.19 7.38 23.17
C VAL A 84 17.78 6.95 22.81
N ASN A 85 17.42 7.10 21.55
CA ASN A 85 16.15 6.66 21.02
C ASN A 85 16.27 5.24 20.46
N GLY A 86 15.28 4.41 20.73
CA GLY A 86 15.09 3.15 20.07
C GLY A 86 14.55 3.32 18.66
N GLU A 87 14.33 2.22 17.99
CA GLU A 87 13.66 2.19 16.71
C GLU A 87 12.15 2.44 16.91
N MET A 88 11.53 3.21 15.99
CA MET A 88 10.08 3.39 16.02
C MET A 88 9.33 2.07 15.77
N SER A 89 8.18 1.91 16.44
CA SER A 89 7.27 0.82 16.17
C SER A 89 6.75 0.87 14.72
N GLU A 90 6.23 -0.26 14.24
CA GLU A 90 5.39 -0.27 13.06
C GLU A 90 4.15 0.60 13.28
N PRO A 91 3.58 1.19 12.21
CA PRO A 91 2.36 1.96 12.35
C PRO A 91 1.19 1.08 12.78
N TYR A 92 0.29 1.67 13.57
CA TYR A 92 -0.95 1.02 13.97
C TYR A 92 -2.13 1.99 13.87
N SER A 93 -3.31 1.47 13.55
CA SER A 93 -4.52 2.28 13.36
C SER A 93 -5.76 1.41 13.50
N LEU A 94 -6.94 2.05 13.55
CA LEU A 94 -8.21 1.33 13.51
C LEU A 94 -8.36 0.49 12.23
N GLU A 95 -7.87 0.97 11.09
CA GLU A 95 -7.92 0.21 9.83
C GLU A 95 -7.03 -1.04 9.89
N ILE A 96 -5.80 -0.91 10.40
CA ILE A 96 -4.89 -2.04 10.55
C ILE A 96 -5.48 -3.08 11.50
N ALA A 97 -6.04 -2.64 12.62
CA ALA A 97 -6.70 -3.53 13.58
C ALA A 97 -7.89 -4.27 12.96
N GLN A 98 -8.65 -3.61 12.08
CA GLN A 98 -9.83 -4.18 11.44
C GLN A 98 -9.49 -5.15 10.32
N PHE A 99 -8.50 -4.80 9.46
CA PHE A 99 -8.24 -5.51 8.20
C PHE A 99 -7.02 -6.43 8.25
N GLY A 100 -6.17 -6.31 9.27
CA GLY A 100 -4.94 -7.08 9.40
C GLY A 100 -3.76 -6.50 8.63
N ASP A 101 -2.61 -7.18 8.74
CA ASP A 101 -1.32 -6.65 8.29
C ASP A 101 -1.13 -6.65 6.77
N ASN A 102 -1.84 -7.51 6.06
CA ASN A 102 -1.68 -7.69 4.61
C ASN A 102 -2.68 -6.89 3.79
N MET A 103 -3.55 -6.11 4.42
CA MET A 103 -4.39 -5.13 3.77
C MET A 103 -3.89 -3.73 4.07
N TYR A 104 -3.44 -3.05 3.03
CA TYR A 104 -2.93 -1.69 3.08
C TYR A 104 -4.02 -0.74 2.57
N VAL A 105 -4.44 0.20 3.41
CA VAL A 105 -5.38 1.25 3.01
C VAL A 105 -4.63 2.57 2.94
N PHE A 106 -4.60 3.16 1.76
CA PHE A 106 -3.92 4.43 1.52
C PHE A 106 -4.92 5.56 1.36
N ASN A 107 -4.49 6.77 1.70
CA ASN A 107 -5.23 8.01 1.49
C ASN A 107 -4.31 9.09 0.91
N ASP A 108 -4.88 10.24 0.61
CA ASP A 108 -4.18 11.35 -0.05
C ASP A 108 -3.07 12.01 0.80
N ALA A 109 -3.03 11.75 2.11
CA ALA A 109 -1.97 12.24 2.99
C ALA A 109 -0.69 11.39 2.92
N ASP A 110 -0.77 10.16 2.38
CA ASP A 110 0.37 9.26 2.30
C ASP A 110 1.42 9.74 1.29
N ASP A 111 2.69 9.54 1.63
CA ASP A 111 3.80 9.71 0.70
C ASP A 111 3.68 8.72 -0.47
N LYS A 112 3.65 9.23 -1.71
CA LYS A 112 3.38 8.42 -2.90
C LYS A 112 4.55 7.51 -3.27
N ASP A 113 5.78 7.93 -3.00
CA ASP A 113 6.95 7.08 -3.19
C ASP A 113 7.00 5.95 -2.15
N ALA A 114 6.63 6.22 -0.91
CA ALA A 114 6.53 5.17 0.11
C ALA A 114 5.46 4.12 -0.24
N ILE A 115 4.33 4.54 -0.80
CA ILE A 115 3.32 3.61 -1.32
C ILE A 115 3.92 2.72 -2.42
N SER A 116 4.53 3.32 -3.44
CA SER A 116 5.15 2.60 -4.56
C SER A 116 6.23 1.63 -4.08
N ASP A 117 7.07 2.06 -3.16
CA ASP A 117 8.14 1.25 -2.59
C ASP A 117 7.57 0.01 -1.89
N LYS A 118 6.50 0.18 -1.12
CA LYS A 118 5.84 -0.95 -0.43
C LYS A 118 5.18 -1.92 -1.40
N VAL A 119 4.44 -1.43 -2.38
CA VAL A 119 3.80 -2.28 -3.39
C VAL A 119 4.87 -3.09 -4.16
N ASN A 120 5.95 -2.44 -4.57
CA ASN A 120 7.02 -3.07 -5.33
C ASN A 120 7.91 -3.98 -4.47
N GLU A 121 8.08 -3.69 -3.19
CA GLU A 121 8.71 -4.61 -2.23
C GLU A 121 7.94 -5.92 -2.12
N ILE A 122 6.61 -5.83 -1.97
CA ILE A 122 5.75 -7.01 -1.88
C ILE A 122 5.74 -7.79 -3.20
N PHE A 123 5.77 -7.12 -4.34
CA PHE A 123 5.97 -7.77 -5.63
C PHE A 123 7.26 -8.61 -5.64
N GLY A 124 8.33 -8.13 -5.03
CA GLY A 124 9.58 -8.87 -4.90
C GLY A 124 9.43 -10.24 -4.24
N TYR A 125 8.48 -10.37 -3.32
CA TYR A 125 8.14 -11.67 -2.70
C TYR A 125 7.12 -12.46 -3.52
N GLN A 126 6.09 -11.79 -4.02
CA GLN A 126 4.90 -12.43 -4.58
C GLN A 126 5.08 -12.92 -6.01
N HIS A 127 6.01 -12.40 -6.78
CA HIS A 127 6.15 -12.84 -8.19
C HIS A 127 6.70 -14.26 -8.35
N TYR A 128 7.21 -14.87 -7.27
CA TYR A 128 7.64 -16.27 -7.24
C TYR A 128 6.75 -17.16 -6.36
N ASP A 129 5.76 -16.60 -5.67
CA ASP A 129 5.03 -17.29 -4.60
C ASP A 129 3.73 -17.97 -5.09
N GLN A 130 3.83 -18.71 -6.18
CA GLN A 130 2.70 -19.38 -6.82
C GLN A 130 1.89 -20.26 -5.87
N PHE A 131 2.56 -20.96 -4.96
CA PHE A 131 1.92 -21.89 -4.01
C PHE A 131 1.92 -21.38 -2.58
N GLY A 132 2.31 -20.14 -2.39
CA GLY A 132 2.31 -19.49 -1.08
C GLY A 132 0.90 -19.19 -0.57
N GLN A 133 0.83 -18.92 0.72
CA GLN A 133 -0.44 -18.60 1.40
C GLN A 133 -0.62 -17.11 1.66
N ASN A 134 0.37 -16.30 1.33
CA ASN A 134 0.30 -14.86 1.54
C ASN A 134 -0.63 -14.21 0.51
N ARG A 135 -1.51 -13.36 1.01
CA ARG A 135 -2.49 -12.60 0.22
C ARG A 135 -2.36 -11.13 0.60
N TYR A 136 -2.26 -10.26 -0.39
CA TYR A 136 -2.11 -8.82 -0.20
C TYR A 136 -3.18 -8.04 -0.93
N ALA A 137 -3.68 -7.01 -0.28
CA ALA A 137 -4.57 -6.05 -0.90
C ALA A 137 -4.09 -4.63 -0.64
N PHE A 138 -4.06 -3.82 -1.69
CA PHE A 138 -3.77 -2.39 -1.65
C PHE A 138 -5.02 -1.64 -2.04
N ALA A 139 -5.66 -0.98 -1.08
CA ALA A 139 -6.89 -0.24 -1.26
C ALA A 139 -6.61 1.27 -1.18
N PHE A 140 -7.09 2.01 -2.16
CA PHE A 140 -6.83 3.44 -2.31
C PHE A 140 -8.12 4.22 -2.10
N LYS A 141 -8.15 5.07 -1.08
CA LYS A 141 -9.24 6.05 -0.91
C LYS A 141 -9.20 7.08 -2.04
N PRO A 142 -10.31 7.78 -2.33
CA PRO A 142 -10.32 8.81 -3.36
C PRO A 142 -9.14 9.78 -3.25
N GLY A 143 -8.46 10.01 -4.35
CA GLY A 143 -7.27 10.86 -4.42
C GLY A 143 -6.42 10.61 -5.65
N ASP A 144 -5.40 11.43 -5.83
CA ASP A 144 -4.41 11.33 -6.89
C ASP A 144 -3.08 10.82 -6.33
N TYR A 145 -2.66 9.65 -6.79
CA TYR A 145 -1.45 8.95 -6.38
C TYR A 145 -0.38 8.91 -7.46
N THR A 146 -0.50 9.77 -8.47
CA THR A 146 0.39 9.78 -9.65
C THR A 146 1.75 10.43 -9.41
N ASP A 147 1.90 11.26 -8.38
CA ASP A 147 3.15 11.94 -8.05
C ASP A 147 4.11 11.00 -7.32
N THR A 148 4.69 10.08 -8.07
CA THR A 148 5.69 9.12 -7.60
C THR A 148 6.80 8.96 -8.62
N SER A 149 8.02 8.72 -8.16
CA SER A 149 9.18 8.44 -9.00
C SER A 149 9.16 7.04 -9.62
N ALA A 150 8.40 6.11 -9.06
CA ALA A 150 8.22 4.78 -9.62
C ALA A 150 7.43 4.84 -10.94
N ASP A 151 7.80 3.98 -11.90
CA ASP A 151 7.11 3.91 -13.19
C ASP A 151 5.73 3.27 -13.07
N ALA A 152 5.58 2.30 -12.18
CA ALA A 152 4.35 1.54 -12.01
C ALA A 152 4.30 0.85 -10.65
N TYR A 153 3.10 0.44 -10.26
CA TYR A 153 2.91 -0.62 -9.28
C TYR A 153 3.02 -1.97 -9.98
N ASN A 154 3.98 -2.77 -9.57
CA ASN A 154 4.14 -4.12 -10.08
C ASN A 154 3.35 -5.08 -9.20
N VAL A 155 2.59 -5.96 -9.82
CA VAL A 155 1.74 -6.92 -9.10
C VAL A 155 2.12 -8.35 -9.43
N GLY A 156 2.15 -9.19 -8.41
CA GLY A 156 2.45 -10.62 -8.48
C GLY A 156 1.31 -11.47 -7.96
N TYR A 157 1.58 -12.73 -7.64
CA TYR A 157 0.57 -13.68 -7.16
C TYR A 157 -0.20 -13.15 -5.94
N TYR A 158 -1.51 -13.37 -5.93
CA TYR A 158 -2.38 -13.10 -4.79
C TYR A 158 -2.35 -11.63 -4.32
N THR A 159 -2.20 -10.72 -5.27
CA THR A 159 -2.16 -9.29 -5.02
C THR A 159 -3.36 -8.62 -5.67
N GLN A 160 -4.03 -7.75 -4.91
CA GLN A 160 -5.16 -6.94 -5.38
C GLN A 160 -4.84 -5.46 -5.27
N ILE A 161 -5.25 -4.68 -6.28
CA ILE A 161 -5.27 -3.21 -6.23
C ILE A 161 -6.71 -2.75 -6.41
N LEU A 162 -7.24 -2.03 -5.42
CA LEU A 162 -8.64 -1.64 -5.34
C LEU A 162 -8.77 -0.13 -5.16
N GLY A 163 -9.55 0.52 -6.01
CA GLY A 163 -10.01 1.89 -5.78
C GLY A 163 -11.28 1.89 -4.93
N LEU A 164 -11.30 2.66 -3.86
CA LEU A 164 -12.42 2.73 -2.91
C LEU A 164 -13.41 3.86 -3.21
N GLY A 165 -13.26 4.55 -4.34
CA GLY A 165 -14.20 5.57 -4.76
C GLY A 165 -15.51 4.98 -5.29
N LYS A 166 -16.48 5.85 -5.52
CA LYS A 166 -17.79 5.49 -6.12
C LYS A 166 -17.64 5.14 -7.61
N THR A 167 -16.66 5.74 -8.26
CA THR A 167 -16.38 5.57 -9.69
C THR A 167 -14.89 5.36 -9.93
N PRO A 168 -14.50 4.82 -11.09
CA PRO A 168 -13.09 4.71 -11.48
C PRO A 168 -12.34 6.05 -11.56
N TYR A 169 -13.04 7.16 -11.65
CA TYR A 169 -12.44 8.50 -11.75
C TYR A 169 -11.98 9.06 -10.40
N ASP A 170 -12.43 8.47 -9.30
CA ASP A 170 -12.15 8.98 -7.95
C ASP A 170 -10.72 8.67 -7.48
N VAL A 171 -10.09 7.64 -8.02
CA VAL A 171 -8.74 7.20 -7.67
C VAL A 171 -7.87 7.20 -8.94
N ARG A 172 -6.80 7.97 -8.92
CA ARG A 172 -5.84 8.06 -10.04
C ARG A 172 -4.52 7.41 -9.66
N ILE A 173 -4.10 6.42 -10.42
CA ILE A 173 -2.85 5.68 -10.26
C ILE A 173 -1.99 5.92 -11.50
N LYS A 174 -0.67 6.04 -11.33
CA LYS A 174 0.25 6.33 -12.42
C LYS A 174 0.29 5.22 -13.46
N ASN A 175 0.53 3.99 -13.04
CA ASN A 175 0.51 2.81 -13.89
C ASN A 175 0.51 1.52 -13.07
N VAL A 176 0.08 0.44 -13.67
CA VAL A 176 0.13 -0.93 -13.13
C VAL A 176 0.74 -1.86 -14.16
N LYS A 177 1.60 -2.77 -13.72
CA LYS A 177 2.23 -3.76 -14.59
C LYS A 177 2.25 -5.14 -13.96
N THR A 178 2.17 -6.16 -14.81
CA THR A 178 2.37 -7.56 -14.46
C THR A 178 3.70 -8.04 -15.05
N PRO A 179 4.86 -7.70 -14.43
CA PRO A 179 6.18 -7.89 -15.04
C PRO A 179 6.77 -9.28 -14.82
N ALA A 180 6.13 -10.15 -14.05
CA ALA A 180 6.65 -11.48 -13.80
C ALA A 180 6.69 -12.31 -15.10
N ALA A 181 7.83 -12.87 -15.39
CA ALA A 181 8.04 -13.71 -16.55
C ALA A 181 9.07 -14.80 -16.22
N LEU A 182 8.89 -15.98 -16.80
CA LEU A 182 9.91 -17.01 -16.78
C LEU A 182 11.11 -16.58 -17.64
N ALA A 183 12.25 -17.22 -17.46
CA ALA A 183 13.50 -16.87 -18.16
C ALA A 183 13.38 -16.87 -19.70
N ASN A 184 12.39 -17.58 -20.25
CA ASN A 184 12.10 -17.64 -21.68
C ASN A 184 11.10 -16.56 -22.15
N GLY A 185 10.68 -15.63 -21.27
CA GLY A 185 9.70 -14.59 -21.59
C GLY A 185 8.23 -15.05 -21.45
N ASN A 186 7.98 -16.25 -20.97
CA ASN A 186 6.63 -16.77 -20.77
C ASN A 186 5.99 -16.11 -19.52
N VAL A 187 4.85 -15.45 -19.70
CA VAL A 187 4.11 -14.73 -18.64
C VAL A 187 2.93 -15.51 -18.09
N THR A 188 2.83 -16.80 -18.36
CA THR A 188 1.79 -17.67 -17.78
C THR A 188 1.89 -17.78 -16.25
N CYS A 189 2.95 -17.26 -15.65
CA CYS A 189 3.10 -17.08 -14.20
C CYS A 189 2.33 -15.88 -13.62
N ASN A 190 1.76 -15.00 -14.44
CA ASN A 190 0.96 -13.86 -13.96
C ASN A 190 -0.51 -14.25 -13.81
N PHE A 191 -0.87 -14.86 -12.68
CA PHE A 191 -2.26 -15.20 -12.36
C PHE A 191 -2.55 -14.97 -10.86
N TRP A 192 -3.83 -15.04 -10.47
CA TRP A 192 -4.30 -14.66 -9.14
C TRP A 192 -3.96 -13.19 -8.79
N VAL A 193 -4.16 -12.30 -9.76
CA VAL A 193 -4.04 -10.84 -9.60
C VAL A 193 -5.36 -10.19 -9.95
N ASP A 194 -5.71 -9.13 -9.22
CA ASP A 194 -6.96 -8.41 -9.40
C ASP A 194 -6.72 -6.90 -9.34
N VAL A 195 -7.27 -6.17 -10.28
CA VAL A 195 -7.25 -4.71 -10.29
C VAL A 195 -8.63 -4.19 -10.60
N GLU A 196 -9.11 -3.25 -9.78
CA GLU A 196 -10.50 -2.81 -9.87
C GLU A 196 -10.72 -1.36 -9.45
N ASN A 197 -11.54 -0.65 -10.23
CA ASN A 197 -12.19 0.62 -9.87
C ASN A 197 -11.22 1.79 -9.68
N PHE A 198 -10.35 2.04 -10.66
CA PHE A 198 -9.49 3.23 -10.66
C PHE A 198 -9.11 3.67 -12.08
N THR A 199 -8.55 4.87 -12.15
CA THR A 199 -7.96 5.40 -13.37
C THR A 199 -6.46 5.08 -13.42
N ILE A 200 -6.00 4.56 -14.54
CA ILE A 200 -4.58 4.47 -14.89
C ILE A 200 -4.27 5.70 -15.75
N ALA A 201 -3.56 6.66 -15.15
CA ALA A 201 -3.37 7.98 -15.72
C ALA A 201 -2.26 8.00 -16.77
N GLN A 202 -2.42 8.81 -17.82
CA GLN A 202 -1.33 9.14 -18.72
C GLN A 202 -0.52 10.29 -18.12
N THR A 203 0.69 9.99 -17.65
CA THR A 203 1.59 10.97 -17.00
C THR A 203 2.84 11.28 -17.83
N SER A 204 3.07 10.55 -18.92
CA SER A 204 4.13 10.78 -19.90
C SER A 204 3.52 11.28 -21.23
N ASP A 205 4.37 11.61 -22.21
CA ASP A 205 3.92 11.97 -23.55
C ASP A 205 3.48 10.74 -24.39
N GLY A 206 3.61 9.53 -23.86
CA GLY A 206 3.26 8.28 -24.53
C GLY A 206 4.24 7.88 -25.63
N SER A 207 5.38 8.56 -25.77
CA SER A 207 6.36 8.29 -26.84
C SER A 207 7.06 6.95 -26.69
N ASP A 208 7.23 6.46 -25.46
CA ASP A 208 7.76 5.13 -25.18
C ASP A 208 6.61 4.13 -25.01
N TYR A 209 6.03 3.74 -26.12
CA TYR A 209 4.90 2.80 -26.15
C TYR A 209 5.13 1.58 -25.27
N TRP A 210 6.31 1.01 -25.32
CA TRP A 210 6.63 -0.22 -24.63
C TRP A 210 6.72 -0.07 -23.11
N ASN A 211 7.40 0.97 -22.65
CA ASN A 211 7.62 1.19 -21.22
C ASN A 211 6.48 1.95 -20.55
N ASP A 212 5.81 2.85 -21.29
CA ASP A 212 4.75 3.70 -20.74
C ASP A 212 3.37 3.03 -20.69
N SER A 213 3.21 1.89 -21.33
CA SER A 213 1.90 1.22 -21.41
C SER A 213 1.47 0.60 -20.08
N PHE A 214 0.16 0.54 -19.89
CA PHE A 214 -0.46 -0.39 -18.95
C PHE A 214 -0.23 -1.82 -19.46
N LYS A 215 0.53 -2.62 -18.73
CA LYS A 215 0.85 -3.98 -19.11
C LYS A 215 0.04 -4.99 -18.31
N TRP A 216 -0.95 -5.56 -18.97
CA TRP A 216 -1.78 -6.61 -18.41
C TRP A 216 -1.52 -7.94 -19.13
N ALA A 217 -0.28 -8.40 -19.03
CA ALA A 217 0.19 -9.65 -19.62
C ALA A 217 -0.02 -10.78 -18.60
N VAL A 218 -1.20 -11.37 -18.61
CA VAL A 218 -1.67 -12.28 -17.56
C VAL A 218 -2.08 -13.64 -18.12
N SER A 219 -2.27 -14.58 -17.21
CA SER A 219 -2.80 -15.89 -17.45
C SER A 219 -4.21 -16.01 -16.84
N GLN A 220 -4.46 -17.02 -16.03
CA GLN A 220 -5.78 -17.32 -15.47
C GLN A 220 -6.06 -16.54 -14.19
N ALA A 221 -7.35 -16.42 -13.81
CA ALA A 221 -7.79 -15.79 -12.57
C ALA A 221 -7.17 -14.40 -12.35
N ALA A 222 -7.20 -13.56 -13.38
CA ALA A 222 -6.60 -12.24 -13.39
C ALA A 222 -7.62 -11.20 -13.92
N PRO A 223 -8.64 -10.82 -13.12
CA PRO A 223 -9.61 -9.83 -13.54
C PRO A 223 -9.05 -8.41 -13.49
N ALA A 224 -9.39 -7.62 -14.50
CA ALA A 224 -9.24 -6.18 -14.52
C ALA A 224 -10.64 -5.58 -14.80
N ARG A 225 -11.20 -4.86 -13.82
CA ARG A 225 -12.58 -4.39 -13.91
C ARG A 225 -12.74 -2.94 -13.52
N ARG A 226 -13.72 -2.28 -14.16
CA ARG A 226 -14.10 -0.91 -13.84
C ARG A 226 -12.89 0.03 -13.83
N LEU A 227 -12.09 -0.07 -14.88
CA LEU A 227 -10.92 0.79 -15.07
C LEU A 227 -11.24 1.91 -16.06
N ASN A 228 -10.60 3.04 -15.85
CA ASN A 228 -10.47 4.11 -16.82
C ASN A 228 -8.99 4.20 -17.22
N VAL A 229 -8.64 3.68 -18.41
CA VAL A 229 -7.25 3.54 -18.83
C VAL A 229 -6.93 4.65 -19.82
N GLU A 230 -6.15 5.63 -19.42
CA GLU A 230 -5.70 6.74 -20.25
C GLU A 230 -4.46 6.38 -21.10
N ARG A 231 -3.69 5.36 -20.66
CA ARG A 231 -2.49 4.87 -21.34
C ARG A 231 -2.83 3.88 -22.43
N GLN A 232 -1.89 3.68 -23.35
CA GLN A 232 -1.90 2.50 -24.20
C GLN A 232 -1.86 1.23 -23.34
N THR A 233 -2.47 0.17 -23.83
CA THR A 233 -2.56 -1.11 -23.11
C THR A 233 -1.87 -2.20 -23.89
N LEU A 234 -0.98 -2.95 -23.23
CA LEU A 234 -0.34 -4.15 -23.78
C LEU A 234 -0.84 -5.38 -23.05
N LEU A 235 -1.32 -6.35 -23.82
CA LEU A 235 -1.80 -7.65 -23.32
C LEU A 235 -0.72 -8.74 -23.41
N GLN A 236 0.48 -8.38 -23.80
CA GLN A 236 1.64 -9.27 -23.92
C GLN A 236 2.89 -8.61 -23.32
N TRP A 237 3.86 -9.44 -22.95
CA TRP A 237 5.08 -8.96 -22.27
C TRP A 237 6.21 -8.59 -23.23
N THR A 238 6.42 -9.39 -24.30
CA THR A 238 7.46 -9.18 -25.31
C THR A 238 6.90 -9.41 -26.70
N TRP A 239 7.66 -8.96 -27.72
CA TRP A 239 7.39 -9.32 -29.11
C TRP A 239 7.97 -10.69 -29.46
N GLY A 240 7.27 -11.44 -30.31
CA GLY A 240 7.74 -12.68 -30.89
C GLY A 240 7.22 -13.93 -30.20
N ASP A 241 7.71 -15.08 -30.63
CA ASP A 241 7.19 -16.41 -30.29
C ASP A 241 7.37 -16.85 -28.83
N LYS A 242 8.04 -16.04 -28.01
CA LYS A 242 8.31 -16.34 -26.62
C LYS A 242 7.42 -15.59 -25.64
N ALA A 243 6.51 -14.76 -26.14
CA ALA A 243 5.62 -13.97 -25.30
C ALA A 243 4.25 -14.65 -25.22
N TRP A 244 4.03 -15.39 -24.15
CA TRP A 244 2.77 -16.13 -23.99
C TRP A 244 1.99 -15.53 -22.82
N ALA A 245 0.93 -14.79 -23.17
CA ALA A 245 -0.12 -14.41 -22.24
C ALA A 245 -1.39 -15.11 -22.70
N SER A 246 -2.07 -15.82 -21.80
CA SER A 246 -3.25 -16.58 -22.14
C SER A 246 -4.28 -16.51 -21.03
N GLY A 247 -5.47 -16.07 -21.37
CA GLY A 247 -6.53 -15.88 -20.39
C GLY A 247 -6.54 -14.48 -19.80
N GLY A 248 -7.07 -14.35 -18.61
CA GLY A 248 -7.38 -13.06 -18.04
C GLY A 248 -8.79 -12.63 -18.40
N TYR A 249 -9.24 -11.56 -17.76
CA TYR A 249 -10.59 -11.06 -17.92
C TYR A 249 -10.61 -9.55 -17.76
N ILE A 250 -11.12 -8.84 -18.74
CA ILE A 250 -11.29 -7.39 -18.69
C ILE A 250 -12.78 -7.09 -18.90
N SER A 251 -13.37 -6.32 -17.99
CA SER A 251 -14.76 -5.90 -18.09
C SER A 251 -14.98 -4.47 -17.62
N ASP A 252 -16.08 -3.86 -18.08
CA ASP A 252 -16.53 -2.53 -17.64
C ASP A 252 -15.41 -1.49 -17.63
N THR A 253 -14.54 -1.54 -18.64
CA THR A 253 -13.32 -0.75 -18.72
C THR A 253 -13.38 0.19 -19.93
N LYS A 254 -13.00 1.44 -19.70
CA LYS A 254 -12.86 2.44 -20.75
C LYS A 254 -11.39 2.58 -21.14
N PHE A 255 -11.10 2.34 -22.40
CA PHE A 255 -9.79 2.59 -22.98
C PHE A 255 -9.82 3.87 -23.80
N HIS A 256 -8.84 4.75 -23.60
CA HIS A 256 -8.69 6.00 -24.34
C HIS A 256 -7.70 5.90 -25.49
N ASP A 257 -6.91 4.83 -25.56
CA ASP A 257 -5.85 4.62 -26.53
C ASP A 257 -5.80 3.16 -26.98
N ALA A 258 -4.85 2.82 -27.83
CA ALA A 258 -4.72 1.50 -28.42
C ALA A 258 -4.56 0.38 -27.38
N VAL A 259 -5.11 -0.77 -27.72
CA VAL A 259 -4.96 -2.04 -27.00
C VAL A 259 -4.31 -3.03 -27.96
N GLY A 260 -3.17 -3.62 -27.55
CA GLY A 260 -2.42 -4.56 -28.38
C GLY A 260 -1.81 -5.74 -27.64
#